data_a5edf42a380e24775b4cb3f34e1fe05d
#
_entry.id   a5edf42a380e24775b4cb3f34e1fe05d
#
_cell.length_a   1.000
_cell.length_b   1.000
_cell.length_c   1.000
_cell.angle_alpha   90.00
_cell.angle_beta   90.00
_cell.angle_gamma   90.00
#
_symmetry.space_group_name_H-M   'P 1'
#
loop_
_entity.id
_entity.type
_entity.pdbx_description
1 polymer ?
#
loop_
_entity_poly.entity_id
_entity_poly.type
_entity_poly.pdbx_seq_one_letter_code
_entity_poly.pdbx_strand_id
1 'polypeptide(L)'
;MNIFASEMKHILKVHNVNDYARYIGAPELHPLVSVIHYDELEHCRHSLNNYDVYGIFIADEMLEELTYGLTTYDLHRHALMCVAPGQIGGKADTGEEIQTKGWALLFDPELLHGTDLERRMTAYTYFSYNTNEALLMSDEQRQTIVTLLETLRRELKCDDRHTSPIVIALLQLVLEHIARFYAKQLSTEAIKSNDLLTRFENLLGRYYSDGIYREHGLSTVKYCAQGLFLSPNYFGDLIKEMTGDTAGNTIRRFVMKRAQELLISGHSISQTADELGFDYPQHFTRMFKRHYGLSPSDYLKQRKHQ
;
A
#
# COMPACT_ATOMS: atom_id res chain seq x y z
N MET A 1 14.63 38.41 3.10
CA MET A 1 15.12 38.19 1.72
C MET A 1 15.56 36.73 1.64
N ASN A 2 14.78 35.97 0.97
CA ASN A 2 14.79 34.54 0.61
C ASN A 2 16.01 33.68 0.98
N ILE A 3 15.85 32.84 2.01
CA ILE A 3 16.70 31.65 2.29
C ILE A 3 15.94 30.33 1.90
N PHE A 4 14.76 30.40 1.31
CA PHE A 4 13.94 29.23 0.96
C PHE A 4 14.01 28.77 -0.51
N ALA A 5 15.05 29.15 -1.26
CA ALA A 5 15.14 28.86 -2.70
C ALA A 5 16.38 28.05 -3.14
N SER A 6 16.97 27.21 -2.29
CA SER A 6 18.16 26.46 -2.71
C SER A 6 18.28 25.02 -2.21
N GLU A 7 17.21 24.24 -2.23
CA GLU A 7 17.32 22.78 -2.23
C GLU A 7 16.08 22.19 -2.95
N MET A 8 15.98 22.42 -4.23
CA MET A 8 15.20 21.49 -5.05
C MET A 8 16.00 20.18 -5.09
N LYS A 9 15.65 19.23 -4.21
CA LYS A 9 16.17 17.86 -4.24
C LYS A 9 16.02 17.36 -5.67
N HIS A 10 17.12 17.02 -6.32
CA HIS A 10 17.10 16.53 -7.70
C HIS A 10 16.38 15.17 -7.69
N ILE A 11 15.17 15.11 -8.24
CA ILE A 11 14.41 13.87 -8.37
C ILE A 11 14.80 13.25 -9.70
N LEU A 12 15.40 12.05 -9.64
CA LEU A 12 15.69 11.24 -10.83
C LEU A 12 14.39 10.74 -11.43
N LYS A 13 14.15 11.00 -12.69
CA LYS A 13 13.02 10.44 -13.43
C LYS A 13 13.43 9.10 -14.03
N VAL A 14 12.76 8.04 -13.59
CA VAL A 14 12.97 6.66 -14.05
C VAL A 14 11.86 6.32 -15.03
N HIS A 15 12.00 6.75 -16.28
CA HIS A 15 11.02 6.51 -17.34
C HIS A 15 11.01 5.05 -17.84
N ASN A 16 12.15 4.37 -17.74
CA ASN A 16 12.31 2.97 -18.09
C ASN A 16 13.30 2.31 -17.12
N VAL A 17 13.37 0.99 -17.14
CA VAL A 17 14.18 0.21 -16.19
C VAL A 17 15.68 0.52 -16.29
N ASN A 18 16.16 0.92 -17.48
CA ASN A 18 17.58 1.20 -17.70
C ASN A 18 18.01 2.59 -17.25
N ASP A 19 17.08 3.54 -17.04
CA ASP A 19 17.41 4.85 -16.45
C ASP A 19 17.97 4.69 -15.05
N TYR A 20 17.36 3.84 -14.24
CA TYR A 20 17.84 3.54 -12.89
C TYR A 20 19.15 2.73 -12.93
N ALA A 21 19.22 1.68 -13.75
CA ALA A 21 20.43 0.86 -13.90
C ALA A 21 21.64 1.72 -14.30
N ARG A 22 21.46 2.59 -15.27
CA ARG A 22 22.51 3.51 -15.76
C ARG A 22 22.96 4.49 -14.67
N TYR A 23 22.03 5.04 -13.88
CA TYR A 23 22.34 5.97 -12.82
C TYR A 23 23.23 5.35 -11.73
N ILE A 24 22.98 4.08 -11.36
CA ILE A 24 23.75 3.39 -10.32
C ILE A 24 24.94 2.58 -10.86
N GLY A 25 25.21 2.63 -12.17
CA GLY A 25 26.31 1.91 -12.79
C GLY A 25 26.08 0.40 -12.98
N ALA A 26 24.81 -0.05 -12.94
CA ALA A 26 24.45 -1.44 -13.17
C ALA A 26 24.36 -1.77 -14.69
N PRO A 27 24.59 -3.04 -15.10
CA PRO A 27 24.46 -3.43 -16.49
C PRO A 27 23.02 -3.39 -16.99
N GLU A 28 22.84 -2.90 -18.21
CA GLU A 28 21.55 -2.94 -18.94
C GLU A 28 21.38 -4.32 -19.59
N LEU A 29 20.49 -5.15 -19.04
CA LEU A 29 20.33 -6.54 -19.51
C LEU A 29 19.17 -6.71 -20.50
N HIS A 30 18.09 -5.91 -20.35
CA HIS A 30 16.88 -6.04 -21.16
C HIS A 30 16.15 -4.68 -21.19
N PRO A 31 15.47 -4.30 -22.28
CA PRO A 31 14.79 -2.99 -22.37
C PRO A 31 13.63 -2.81 -21.37
N LEU A 32 12.95 -3.89 -20.98
CA LEU A 32 11.73 -3.85 -20.16
C LEU A 32 11.90 -4.46 -18.76
N VAL A 33 13.04 -5.08 -18.45
CA VAL A 33 13.31 -5.70 -17.15
C VAL A 33 14.75 -5.46 -16.73
N SER A 34 14.96 -5.04 -15.50
CA SER A 34 16.30 -4.92 -14.90
C SER A 34 16.35 -5.68 -13.59
N VAL A 35 17.36 -6.54 -13.44
CA VAL A 35 17.66 -7.25 -12.19
C VAL A 35 19.05 -6.86 -11.75
N ILE A 36 19.13 -6.18 -10.61
CA ILE A 36 20.33 -5.57 -10.09
C ILE A 36 20.72 -6.27 -8.79
N HIS A 37 22.00 -6.65 -8.68
CA HIS A 37 22.60 -7.10 -7.43
C HIS A 37 23.56 -6.03 -6.96
N TYR A 38 23.18 -5.30 -5.92
CA TYR A 38 23.95 -4.14 -5.45
C TYR A 38 25.35 -4.49 -4.95
N ASP A 39 25.55 -5.70 -4.41
CA ASP A 39 26.85 -6.16 -3.94
C ASP A 39 27.90 -6.31 -5.06
N GLU A 40 27.47 -6.34 -6.32
CA GLU A 40 28.36 -6.38 -7.49
C GLU A 40 28.78 -4.97 -7.98
N LEU A 41 28.17 -3.93 -7.44
CA LEU A 41 28.49 -2.54 -7.77
C LEU A 41 29.60 -2.03 -6.86
N GLU A 42 30.54 -1.26 -7.40
CA GLU A 42 31.62 -0.70 -6.58
C GLU A 42 31.08 0.33 -5.58
N HIS A 43 30.46 1.37 -6.07
CA HIS A 43 29.81 2.42 -5.29
C HIS A 43 28.64 3.00 -6.09
N CYS A 44 27.60 3.42 -5.39
CA CYS A 44 26.51 4.15 -6.00
C CYS A 44 26.17 5.37 -5.14
N ARG A 45 25.36 6.28 -5.67
CA ARG A 45 24.85 7.42 -4.94
C ARG A 45 23.38 7.25 -4.66
N HIS A 46 22.92 7.77 -3.54
CA HIS A 46 21.50 7.83 -3.26
C HIS A 46 20.78 8.64 -4.35
N SER A 47 19.55 8.27 -4.63
CA SER A 47 18.65 9.06 -5.46
C SER A 47 17.23 9.02 -4.92
N LEU A 48 16.57 10.16 -4.98
CA LEU A 48 15.12 10.22 -4.86
C LEU A 48 14.55 10.05 -6.26
N ASN A 49 13.76 9.02 -6.47
CA ASN A 49 13.33 8.61 -7.80
C ASN A 49 11.82 8.78 -7.95
N ASN A 50 11.40 9.30 -9.11
CA ASN A 50 10.03 9.23 -9.58
C ASN A 50 9.96 8.11 -10.63
N TYR A 51 9.23 7.04 -10.32
CA TYR A 51 9.19 5.83 -11.12
C TYR A 51 8.00 5.84 -12.07
N ASP A 52 8.24 5.62 -13.37
CA ASP A 52 7.22 5.27 -14.35
C ASP A 52 7.14 3.74 -14.55
N VAL A 53 7.93 2.99 -13.81
CA VAL A 53 8.05 1.52 -13.82
C VAL A 53 7.70 0.93 -12.45
N TYR A 54 7.40 -0.38 -12.42
CA TYR A 54 7.33 -1.12 -11.16
C TYR A 54 8.73 -1.43 -10.65
N GLY A 55 8.91 -1.37 -9.33
CA GLY A 55 10.16 -1.72 -8.66
C GLY A 55 9.92 -2.58 -7.41
N ILE A 56 10.81 -3.54 -7.20
CA ILE A 56 10.90 -4.37 -5.99
C ILE A 56 12.33 -4.26 -5.49
N PHE A 57 12.49 -3.82 -4.25
CA PHE A 57 13.79 -3.57 -3.64
C PHE A 57 13.95 -4.40 -2.39
N ILE A 58 15.06 -5.13 -2.27
CA ILE A 58 15.42 -5.92 -1.09
C ILE A 58 16.65 -5.26 -0.46
N ALA A 59 16.51 -4.83 0.80
CA ALA A 59 17.60 -4.33 1.60
C ALA A 59 18.19 -5.44 2.45
N ASP A 60 19.46 -5.79 2.25
CA ASP A 60 20.17 -6.81 3.02
C ASP A 60 20.86 -6.26 4.28
N GLU A 61 20.93 -4.95 4.39
CA GLU A 61 21.39 -4.22 5.58
C GLU A 61 20.28 -3.30 6.10
N MET A 62 20.42 -2.87 7.35
CA MET A 62 19.54 -1.87 7.93
C MET A 62 19.80 -0.54 7.21
N LEU A 63 18.77 0.01 6.59
CA LEU A 63 18.82 1.31 5.94
C LEU A 63 18.11 2.33 6.84
N GLU A 64 18.87 3.30 7.31
CA GLU A 64 18.34 4.45 8.04
C GLU A 64 17.83 5.50 7.06
N GLU A 65 16.76 6.19 7.43
CA GLU A 65 16.25 7.38 6.71
C GLU A 65 15.86 7.15 5.24
N LEU A 66 15.12 6.11 4.90
CA LEU A 66 14.54 5.98 3.57
C LEU A 66 13.29 6.85 3.42
N THR A 67 13.24 7.67 2.39
CA THR A 67 12.10 8.54 2.09
C THR A 67 11.13 7.85 1.13
N TYR A 68 9.84 7.85 1.49
CA TYR A 68 8.75 7.46 0.60
C TYR A 68 7.64 8.52 0.67
N GLY A 69 7.36 9.17 -0.46
CA GLY A 69 6.50 10.34 -0.47
C GLY A 69 7.09 11.48 0.37
N LEU A 70 6.39 11.90 1.41
CA LEU A 70 6.81 12.98 2.34
C LEU A 70 7.36 12.47 3.68
N THR A 71 7.44 11.16 3.88
CA THR A 71 7.80 10.56 5.17
C THR A 71 9.10 9.76 5.05
N THR A 72 9.91 9.79 6.11
CA THR A 72 11.19 9.06 6.23
C THR A 72 11.02 7.89 7.20
N TYR A 73 11.60 6.75 6.88
CA TYR A 73 11.48 5.50 7.64
C TYR A 73 12.81 4.77 7.73
N ASP A 74 13.01 4.02 8.82
CA ASP A 74 14.11 3.08 8.98
C ASP A 74 13.68 1.69 8.49
N LEU A 75 14.53 1.06 7.67
CA LEU A 75 14.30 -0.29 7.20
C LEU A 75 15.16 -1.29 7.93
N HIS A 76 14.53 -2.39 8.35
CA HIS A 76 15.21 -3.53 8.93
C HIS A 76 15.92 -4.36 7.86
N ARG A 77 16.89 -5.17 8.30
CA ARG A 77 17.56 -6.15 7.45
C ARG A 77 16.54 -7.10 6.80
N HIS A 78 16.74 -7.44 5.52
CA HIS A 78 15.85 -8.24 4.69
C HIS A 78 14.46 -7.65 4.50
N ALA A 79 14.35 -6.32 4.55
CA ALA A 79 13.11 -5.64 4.19
C ALA A 79 12.94 -5.62 2.66
N LEU A 80 11.72 -5.95 2.21
CA LEU A 80 11.33 -5.85 0.82
C LEU A 80 10.28 -4.77 0.66
N MET A 81 10.53 -3.85 -0.26
CA MET A 81 9.63 -2.76 -0.63
C MET A 81 9.23 -2.86 -2.09
N CYS A 82 8.01 -2.45 -2.39
CA CYS A 82 7.51 -2.36 -3.75
C CYS A 82 7.10 -0.92 -4.08
N VAL A 83 7.36 -0.50 -5.31
CA VAL A 83 6.91 0.79 -5.86
C VAL A 83 6.14 0.56 -7.15
N ALA A 84 5.07 1.33 -7.34
CA ALA A 84 4.28 1.35 -8.58
C ALA A 84 4.64 2.57 -9.44
N PRO A 85 4.31 2.56 -10.74
CA PRO A 85 4.39 3.75 -11.58
C PRO A 85 3.67 4.96 -10.97
N GLY A 86 4.31 6.13 -11.06
CA GLY A 86 3.83 7.39 -10.48
C GLY A 86 4.24 7.63 -9.02
N GLN A 87 4.92 6.69 -8.37
CA GLN A 87 5.38 6.87 -7.00
C GLN A 87 6.79 7.47 -6.92
N ILE A 88 7.04 8.18 -5.82
CA ILE A 88 8.36 8.74 -5.50
C ILE A 88 8.92 7.96 -4.31
N GLY A 89 10.13 7.42 -4.46
CA GLY A 89 10.81 6.67 -3.41
C GLY A 89 12.33 6.75 -3.54
N GLY A 90 13.02 6.41 -2.46
CA GLY A 90 14.48 6.44 -2.37
C GLY A 90 14.98 7.40 -1.29
N LYS A 91 16.26 7.75 -1.33
CA LYS A 91 16.91 8.70 -0.42
C LYS A 91 17.52 9.85 -1.23
N ALA A 92 17.36 11.08 -0.76
CA ALA A 92 17.95 12.22 -1.45
C ALA A 92 19.47 12.06 -1.55
N ASP A 93 20.03 12.42 -2.70
CA ASP A 93 21.47 12.42 -2.93
C ASP A 93 22.15 13.47 -2.03
N THR A 94 23.02 13.02 -1.14
CA THR A 94 23.85 13.87 -0.27
C THR A 94 25.21 14.16 -0.87
N GLY A 95 25.53 13.62 -2.05
CA GLY A 95 26.84 13.69 -2.66
C GLY A 95 27.79 12.59 -2.20
N GLU A 96 27.40 11.78 -1.23
CA GLU A 96 28.21 10.69 -0.70
C GLU A 96 28.02 9.41 -1.53
N GLU A 97 29.13 8.75 -1.80
CA GLU A 97 29.12 7.41 -2.39
C GLU A 97 28.85 6.38 -1.30
N ILE A 98 27.96 5.45 -1.58
CA ILE A 98 27.56 4.40 -0.66
C ILE A 98 27.73 3.04 -1.31
N GLN A 99 27.92 2.02 -0.50
CA GLN A 99 27.81 0.64 -0.90
C GLN A 99 26.52 0.05 -0.35
N THR A 100 25.50 -0.03 -1.18
CA THR A 100 24.22 -0.66 -0.83
C THR A 100 24.35 -2.16 -1.03
N LYS A 101 23.69 -2.96 -0.18
CA LYS A 101 23.61 -4.41 -0.33
C LYS A 101 22.18 -4.87 -0.54
N GLY A 102 22.04 -5.89 -1.38
CA GLY A 102 20.76 -6.50 -1.68
C GLY A 102 20.43 -6.50 -3.16
N TRP A 103 19.15 -6.46 -3.48
CA TRP A 103 18.64 -6.66 -4.83
C TRP A 103 17.60 -5.62 -5.23
N ALA A 104 17.55 -5.33 -6.54
CA ALA A 104 16.41 -4.65 -7.14
C ALA A 104 15.94 -5.38 -8.39
N LEU A 105 14.62 -5.45 -8.54
CA LEU A 105 13.93 -5.87 -9.75
C LEU A 105 13.06 -4.71 -10.21
N LEU A 106 13.33 -4.19 -11.41
CA LEU A 106 12.45 -3.21 -12.06
C LEU A 106 11.87 -3.84 -13.31
N PHE A 107 10.61 -3.54 -13.59
CA PHE A 107 9.96 -3.97 -14.83
C PHE A 107 8.99 -2.93 -15.35
N ASP A 108 8.99 -2.77 -16.66
CA ASP A 108 8.14 -1.82 -17.36
C ASP A 108 6.70 -2.36 -17.47
N PRO A 109 5.65 -1.56 -17.27
CA PRO A 109 4.27 -1.96 -17.56
C PRO A 109 4.06 -2.52 -18.97
N GLU A 110 4.83 -2.06 -19.95
CA GLU A 110 4.75 -2.53 -21.33
C GLU A 110 5.06 -4.05 -21.45
N LEU A 111 5.96 -4.58 -20.59
CA LEU A 111 6.26 -6.01 -20.52
C LEU A 111 5.01 -6.86 -20.29
N LEU A 112 4.05 -6.32 -19.53
CA LEU A 112 2.86 -7.04 -19.11
C LEU A 112 1.72 -6.94 -20.13
N HIS A 113 1.85 -6.05 -21.13
CA HIS A 113 0.77 -5.74 -22.05
C HIS A 113 0.25 -6.96 -22.80
N GLY A 114 -1.06 -7.18 -22.72
CA GLY A 114 -1.74 -8.33 -23.33
C GLY A 114 -1.57 -9.66 -22.60
N THR A 115 -0.87 -9.69 -21.46
CA THR A 115 -0.69 -10.91 -20.64
C THR A 115 -1.79 -11.02 -19.55
N ASP A 116 -1.97 -12.23 -19.01
CA ASP A 116 -2.83 -12.44 -17.84
C ASP A 116 -2.29 -11.74 -16.60
N LEU A 117 -0.98 -11.53 -16.51
CA LEU A 117 -0.34 -10.86 -15.38
C LEU A 117 -0.73 -9.38 -15.33
N GLU A 118 -0.90 -8.69 -16.46
CA GLU A 118 -1.39 -7.31 -16.52
C GLU A 118 -2.70 -7.15 -15.73
N ARG A 119 -3.67 -8.04 -15.93
CA ARG A 119 -4.96 -8.01 -15.23
C ARG A 119 -4.84 -8.29 -13.73
N ARG A 120 -3.84 -9.07 -13.33
CA ARG A 120 -3.61 -9.46 -11.94
C ARG A 120 -2.87 -8.41 -11.13
N MET A 121 -2.18 -7.45 -11.76
CA MET A 121 -1.41 -6.41 -11.07
C MET A 121 -2.25 -5.63 -10.05
N THR A 122 -3.54 -5.39 -10.33
CA THR A 122 -4.45 -4.70 -9.40
C THR A 122 -4.72 -5.46 -8.10
N ALA A 123 -4.48 -6.77 -8.08
CA ALA A 123 -4.62 -7.60 -6.88
C ALA A 123 -3.37 -7.57 -5.98
N TYR A 124 -2.23 -7.12 -6.48
CA TYR A 124 -1.01 -6.97 -5.71
C TYR A 124 -0.99 -5.61 -4.99
N THR A 125 -1.81 -5.48 -3.95
CA THR A 125 -2.04 -4.25 -3.17
C THR A 125 -0.77 -3.69 -2.54
N TYR A 126 0.22 -4.53 -2.29
CA TYR A 126 1.50 -4.18 -1.68
C TYR A 126 2.36 -3.21 -2.50
N PHE A 127 2.08 -3.02 -3.78
CA PHE A 127 2.69 -1.92 -4.56
C PHE A 127 2.21 -0.52 -4.14
N SER A 128 1.21 -0.44 -3.26
CA SER A 128 0.67 0.82 -2.74
C SER A 128 0.84 0.95 -1.23
N TYR A 129 1.66 0.10 -0.61
CA TYR A 129 2.00 0.18 0.80
C TYR A 129 3.05 1.25 1.06
N ASN A 130 3.11 1.76 2.29
CA ASN A 130 4.15 2.68 2.72
C ASN A 130 5.45 1.91 3.06
N THR A 131 6.56 2.62 3.15
CA THR A 131 7.86 2.00 3.47
C THR A 131 7.89 1.34 4.86
N ASN A 132 7.19 1.92 5.85
CA ASN A 132 7.04 1.32 7.19
C ASN A 132 6.15 0.06 7.21
N GLU A 133 5.52 -0.26 6.10
CA GLU A 133 4.72 -1.46 5.86
C GLU A 133 5.49 -2.47 4.99
N ALA A 134 6.80 -2.32 4.90
CA ALA A 134 7.67 -3.22 4.16
C ALA A 134 7.52 -4.66 4.63
N LEU A 135 7.70 -5.60 3.71
CA LEU A 135 7.76 -7.02 4.05
C LEU A 135 9.08 -7.33 4.76
N LEU A 136 8.99 -7.80 6.00
CA LEU A 136 10.14 -8.27 6.77
C LEU A 136 10.31 -9.77 6.52
N MET A 137 11.30 -10.13 5.70
CA MET A 137 11.53 -11.51 5.29
C MET A 137 12.39 -12.27 6.28
N SER A 138 12.09 -13.57 6.47
CA SER A 138 13.05 -14.51 7.05
C SER A 138 14.17 -14.82 6.04
N ASP A 139 15.29 -15.38 6.52
CA ASP A 139 16.39 -15.82 5.64
C ASP A 139 15.91 -16.79 4.55
N GLU A 140 14.99 -17.72 4.88
CA GLU A 140 14.41 -18.65 3.92
C GLU A 140 13.56 -17.95 2.86
N GLN A 141 12.73 -17.00 3.28
CA GLN A 141 11.89 -16.21 2.36
C GLN A 141 12.75 -15.36 1.43
N ARG A 142 13.77 -14.70 1.99
CA ARG A 142 14.75 -13.95 1.20
C ARG A 142 15.44 -14.84 0.19
N GLN A 143 15.96 -16.01 0.61
CA GLN A 143 16.65 -16.93 -0.29
C GLN A 143 15.74 -17.40 -1.42
N THR A 144 14.46 -17.62 -1.16
CA THR A 144 13.48 -17.99 -2.18
C THR A 144 13.38 -16.91 -3.24
N ILE A 145 13.23 -15.63 -2.85
CA ILE A 145 13.12 -14.51 -3.80
C ILE A 145 14.45 -14.33 -4.56
N VAL A 146 15.58 -14.34 -3.86
CA VAL A 146 16.91 -14.17 -4.49
C VAL A 146 17.17 -15.23 -5.56
N THR A 147 16.84 -16.49 -5.27
CA THR A 147 17.01 -17.59 -6.25
C THR A 147 16.19 -17.35 -7.54
N LEU A 148 14.97 -16.80 -7.39
CA LEU A 148 14.14 -16.43 -8.52
C LEU A 148 14.72 -15.23 -9.29
N LEU A 149 15.25 -14.22 -8.60
CA LEU A 149 15.91 -13.07 -9.22
C LEU A 149 17.17 -13.47 -9.98
N GLU A 150 17.99 -14.36 -9.43
CA GLU A 150 19.16 -14.92 -10.12
C GLU A 150 18.76 -15.71 -11.36
N THR A 151 17.68 -16.48 -11.28
CA THR A 151 17.16 -17.24 -12.42
C THR A 151 16.64 -16.28 -13.49
N LEU A 152 15.86 -15.28 -13.12
CA LEU A 152 15.39 -14.24 -14.01
C LEU A 152 16.55 -13.50 -14.68
N ARG A 153 17.58 -13.12 -13.92
CA ARG A 153 18.77 -12.44 -14.44
C ARG A 153 19.55 -13.29 -15.45
N ARG A 154 19.58 -14.60 -15.28
CA ARG A 154 20.17 -15.52 -16.27
C ARG A 154 19.36 -15.58 -17.55
N GLU A 155 18.04 -15.65 -17.40
CA GLU A 155 17.12 -15.70 -18.54
C GLU A 155 17.20 -14.42 -19.38
N LEU A 156 17.36 -13.24 -18.78
CA LEU A 156 17.50 -11.96 -19.49
C LEU A 156 18.75 -11.88 -20.39
N LYS A 157 19.69 -12.83 -20.27
CA LYS A 157 20.86 -12.93 -21.15
C LYS A 157 20.59 -13.84 -22.34
N CYS A 158 19.48 -14.55 -22.38
CA CYS A 158 19.04 -15.35 -23.52
C CYS A 158 18.29 -14.45 -24.50
N ASP A 159 18.43 -14.70 -25.77
CA ASP A 159 17.73 -13.96 -26.83
C ASP A 159 17.09 -14.96 -27.79
N ASP A 160 16.01 -15.57 -27.36
CA ASP A 160 15.23 -16.49 -28.17
C ASP A 160 13.71 -16.28 -27.97
N ARG A 161 12.91 -16.99 -28.78
CA ARG A 161 11.43 -16.88 -28.74
C ARG A 161 10.78 -17.27 -27.41
N HIS A 162 11.48 -17.95 -26.51
CA HIS A 162 10.98 -18.44 -25.22
C HIS A 162 11.34 -17.51 -24.09
N THR A 163 12.27 -16.57 -24.27
CA THR A 163 12.73 -15.64 -23.23
C THR A 163 11.57 -14.84 -22.63
N SER A 164 10.75 -14.16 -23.44
CA SER A 164 9.64 -13.36 -22.90
C SER A 164 8.61 -14.18 -22.12
N PRO A 165 8.10 -15.33 -22.58
CA PRO A 165 7.22 -16.18 -21.79
C PRO A 165 7.83 -16.66 -20.47
N ILE A 166 9.12 -17.01 -20.46
CA ILE A 166 9.82 -17.46 -19.23
C ILE A 166 9.99 -16.31 -18.26
N VAL A 167 10.38 -15.12 -18.75
CA VAL A 167 10.49 -13.89 -17.93
C VAL A 167 9.16 -13.57 -17.26
N ILE A 168 8.04 -13.59 -17.98
CA ILE A 168 6.70 -13.36 -17.45
C ILE A 168 6.35 -14.39 -16.37
N ALA A 169 6.63 -15.67 -16.61
CA ALA A 169 6.35 -16.73 -15.65
C ALA A 169 7.17 -16.58 -14.35
N LEU A 170 8.47 -16.26 -14.47
CA LEU A 170 9.35 -16.01 -13.33
C LEU A 170 8.92 -14.76 -12.56
N LEU A 171 8.57 -13.68 -13.26
CA LEU A 171 8.04 -12.46 -12.64
C LEU A 171 6.76 -12.76 -11.87
N GLN A 172 5.82 -13.48 -12.48
CA GLN A 172 4.59 -13.88 -11.78
C GLN A 172 4.89 -14.70 -10.53
N LEU A 173 5.86 -15.63 -10.59
CA LEU A 173 6.24 -16.44 -9.45
C LEU A 173 6.82 -15.59 -8.29
N VAL A 174 7.66 -14.59 -8.62
CA VAL A 174 8.18 -13.62 -7.64
C VAL A 174 7.01 -12.89 -6.96
N LEU A 175 6.08 -12.35 -7.75
CA LEU A 175 4.93 -11.59 -7.22
C LEU A 175 4.03 -12.44 -6.33
N GLU A 176 3.78 -13.70 -6.68
CA GLU A 176 2.97 -14.63 -5.88
C GLU A 176 3.67 -15.00 -4.56
N HIS A 177 4.99 -15.17 -4.55
CA HIS A 177 5.73 -15.39 -3.30
C HIS A 177 5.64 -14.18 -2.38
N ILE A 178 5.81 -12.97 -2.92
CA ILE A 178 5.69 -11.72 -2.15
C ILE A 178 4.27 -11.62 -1.56
N ALA A 179 3.22 -11.85 -2.36
CA ALA A 179 1.83 -11.84 -1.89
C ALA A 179 1.61 -12.83 -0.72
N ARG A 180 2.14 -14.06 -0.85
CA ARG A 180 2.07 -15.08 0.21
C ARG A 180 2.78 -14.64 1.48
N PHE A 181 3.94 -14.01 1.35
CA PHE A 181 4.73 -13.58 2.50
C PHE A 181 4.07 -12.40 3.23
N TYR A 182 3.50 -11.44 2.48
CA TYR A 182 2.68 -10.38 3.07
C TYR A 182 1.43 -10.93 3.76
N ALA A 183 0.73 -11.89 3.17
CA ALA A 183 -0.42 -12.51 3.82
C ALA A 183 -0.04 -13.14 5.18
N LYS A 184 1.10 -13.80 5.26
CA LYS A 184 1.63 -14.36 6.52
C LYS A 184 2.00 -13.25 7.52
N GLN A 185 2.63 -12.17 7.07
CA GLN A 185 2.98 -11.03 7.93
C GLN A 185 1.72 -10.37 8.48
N LEU A 186 0.74 -10.05 7.63
CA LEU A 186 -0.53 -9.46 8.01
C LEU A 186 -1.29 -10.32 9.03
N SER A 187 -1.33 -11.64 8.83
CA SER A 187 -1.94 -12.56 9.78
C SER A 187 -1.23 -12.55 11.13
N THR A 188 0.09 -12.47 11.14
CA THR A 188 0.89 -12.36 12.37
C THR A 188 0.64 -11.02 13.08
N GLU A 189 0.59 -9.94 12.33
CA GLU A 189 0.30 -8.60 12.87
C GLU A 189 -1.12 -8.48 13.37
N ALA A 190 -2.10 -9.05 12.68
CA ALA A 190 -3.49 -9.11 13.10
C ALA A 190 -3.64 -9.77 14.49
N ILE A 191 -2.92 -10.86 14.74
CA ILE A 191 -2.89 -11.54 16.04
C ILE A 191 -2.26 -10.66 17.13
N LYS A 192 -1.19 -9.94 16.82
CA LYS A 192 -0.46 -9.09 17.77
C LYS A 192 -1.17 -7.76 18.07
N SER A 193 -1.97 -7.28 17.13
CA SER A 193 -2.52 -5.92 17.15
C SER A 193 -3.95 -5.86 17.69
N ASN A 194 -4.26 -6.54 18.81
CA ASN A 194 -5.57 -6.40 19.47
C ASN A 194 -5.91 -4.93 19.78
N ASP A 195 -4.91 -4.06 19.91
CA ASP A 195 -5.08 -2.62 20.12
C ASP A 195 -5.53 -1.86 18.84
N LEU A 196 -5.21 -2.35 17.65
CA LEU A 196 -5.53 -1.64 16.40
C LEU A 196 -7.03 -1.45 16.20
N LEU A 197 -7.83 -2.48 16.42
CA LEU A 197 -9.29 -2.36 16.31
C LEU A 197 -9.84 -1.36 17.31
N THR A 198 -9.34 -1.39 18.55
CA THR A 198 -9.73 -0.41 19.60
C THR A 198 -9.34 1.01 19.20
N ARG A 199 -8.14 1.22 18.67
CA ARG A 199 -7.69 2.53 18.17
C ARG A 199 -8.52 2.99 16.98
N PHE A 200 -8.86 2.10 16.07
CA PHE A 200 -9.73 2.36 14.94
C PHE A 200 -11.16 2.76 15.39
N GLU A 201 -11.76 2.01 16.30
CA GLU A 201 -13.08 2.34 16.86
C GLU A 201 -13.07 3.67 17.61
N ASN A 202 -12.04 3.94 18.39
CA ASN A 202 -11.85 5.22 19.08
C ASN A 202 -11.66 6.38 18.09
N LEU A 203 -10.96 6.16 16.97
CA LEU A 203 -10.80 7.16 15.91
C LEU A 203 -12.15 7.49 15.28
N LEU A 204 -12.96 6.47 14.94
CA LEU A 204 -14.32 6.65 14.43
C LEU A 204 -15.23 7.34 15.46
N GLY A 205 -15.12 6.97 16.74
CA GLY A 205 -15.85 7.61 17.82
C GLY A 205 -15.56 9.12 17.87
N ARG A 206 -14.28 9.51 17.86
CA ARG A 206 -13.85 10.90 17.83
C ARG A 206 -14.28 11.64 16.56
N TYR A 207 -14.24 10.99 15.40
CA TYR A 207 -14.71 11.59 14.16
C TYR A 207 -16.11 12.16 14.28
N TYR A 208 -17.01 11.43 14.94
CA TYR A 208 -18.40 11.85 15.15
C TYR A 208 -18.61 12.74 16.39
N SER A 209 -17.87 12.49 17.48
CA SER A 209 -18.01 13.32 18.71
C SER A 209 -17.48 14.73 18.52
N ASP A 210 -16.38 14.87 17.77
CA ASP A 210 -15.73 16.16 17.54
C ASP A 210 -16.34 16.93 16.36
N GLY A 211 -17.36 16.35 15.72
CA GLY A 211 -18.11 17.01 14.66
C GLY A 211 -17.36 17.08 13.30
N ILE A 212 -16.30 16.28 13.09
CA ILE A 212 -15.48 16.28 11.88
C ILE A 212 -16.33 15.92 10.63
N TYR A 213 -17.37 15.12 10.83
CA TYR A 213 -18.33 14.76 9.78
C TYR A 213 -19.02 15.96 9.14
N ARG A 214 -19.11 17.10 9.81
CA ARG A 214 -19.78 18.31 9.29
C ARG A 214 -19.05 18.93 8.11
N GLU A 215 -17.73 18.79 8.06
CA GLU A 215 -16.88 19.30 6.98
C GLU A 215 -16.54 18.22 5.94
N HIS A 216 -16.44 16.97 6.37
CA HIS A 216 -15.89 15.89 5.57
C HIS A 216 -16.90 14.79 5.20
N GLY A 217 -18.16 14.90 5.67
CA GLY A 217 -19.21 13.92 5.41
C GLY A 217 -18.97 12.58 6.14
N LEU A 218 -19.29 11.48 5.49
CA LEU A 218 -19.05 10.13 6.02
C LEU A 218 -17.55 9.85 6.17
N SER A 219 -17.17 9.18 7.26
CA SER A 219 -15.79 8.72 7.44
C SER A 219 -15.38 7.75 6.33
N THR A 220 -14.13 7.88 5.88
CA THR A 220 -13.57 7.11 4.77
C THR A 220 -12.44 6.19 5.22
N VAL A 221 -12.17 5.13 4.44
CA VAL A 221 -11.01 4.26 4.65
C VAL A 221 -9.71 5.08 4.67
N LYS A 222 -9.59 6.06 3.77
CA LYS A 222 -8.43 6.95 3.69
C LYS A 222 -8.23 7.74 4.99
N TYR A 223 -9.29 8.35 5.53
CA TYR A 223 -9.24 9.08 6.79
C TYR A 223 -8.78 8.18 7.96
N CYS A 224 -9.38 6.99 8.06
CA CYS A 224 -9.06 6.04 9.12
C CYS A 224 -7.62 5.54 9.02
N ALA A 225 -7.16 5.22 7.83
CA ALA A 225 -5.78 4.79 7.59
C ALA A 225 -4.78 5.90 7.97
N GLN A 226 -5.01 7.13 7.53
CA GLN A 226 -4.16 8.27 7.87
C GLN A 226 -4.11 8.54 9.39
N GLY A 227 -5.25 8.47 10.07
CA GLY A 227 -5.31 8.64 11.53
C GLY A 227 -4.62 7.52 12.32
N LEU A 228 -4.32 6.40 11.68
CA LEU A 228 -3.55 5.27 12.22
C LEU A 228 -2.12 5.19 11.69
N PHE A 229 -1.69 6.15 10.85
CA PHE A 229 -0.38 6.21 10.19
C PHE A 229 -0.11 5.02 9.25
N LEU A 230 -1.18 4.55 8.58
CA LEU A 230 -1.12 3.45 7.61
C LEU A 230 -1.53 3.93 6.22
N SER A 231 -1.05 3.20 5.19
CA SER A 231 -1.59 3.35 3.83
C SER A 231 -3.02 2.80 3.77
N PRO A 232 -3.90 3.36 2.90
CA PRO A 232 -5.27 2.87 2.78
C PRO A 232 -5.39 1.40 2.39
N ASN A 233 -4.47 0.91 1.56
CA ASN A 233 -4.47 -0.49 1.12
C ASN A 233 -4.01 -1.44 2.23
N TYR A 234 -2.88 -1.12 2.90
CA TYR A 234 -2.41 -1.92 4.02
C TYR A 234 -3.44 -1.97 5.17
N PHE A 235 -4.00 -0.81 5.55
CA PHE A 235 -5.08 -0.74 6.51
C PHE A 235 -6.28 -1.61 6.08
N GLY A 236 -6.67 -1.54 4.80
CA GLY A 236 -7.76 -2.35 4.24
C GLY A 236 -7.52 -3.84 4.36
N ASP A 237 -6.32 -4.28 4.01
CA ASP A 237 -5.91 -5.69 4.06
C ASP A 237 -5.78 -6.18 5.51
N LEU A 238 -5.22 -5.37 6.40
CA LEU A 238 -5.09 -5.70 7.83
C LEU A 238 -6.47 -5.81 8.53
N ILE A 239 -7.38 -4.85 8.30
CA ILE A 239 -8.75 -4.93 8.84
C ILE A 239 -9.49 -6.16 8.30
N LYS A 240 -9.31 -6.48 7.02
CA LYS A 240 -9.91 -7.68 6.42
C LYS A 240 -9.38 -8.96 7.06
N GLU A 241 -8.10 -9.04 7.32
CA GLU A 241 -7.48 -10.18 8.03
C GLU A 241 -8.03 -10.31 9.46
N MET A 242 -8.16 -9.18 10.18
CA MET A 242 -8.63 -9.18 11.58
C MET A 242 -10.13 -9.47 11.72
N THR A 243 -10.96 -9.02 10.78
CA THR A 243 -12.42 -9.01 10.93
C THR A 243 -13.15 -9.94 9.96
N GLY A 244 -12.47 -10.44 8.93
CA GLY A 244 -13.07 -11.16 7.81
C GLY A 244 -13.88 -10.29 6.85
N ASP A 245 -13.91 -8.95 7.07
CA ASP A 245 -14.70 -8.00 6.27
C ASP A 245 -13.85 -6.81 5.81
N THR A 246 -14.26 -6.14 4.74
CA THR A 246 -13.52 -4.99 4.24
C THR A 246 -13.58 -3.82 5.23
N ALA A 247 -12.52 -2.97 5.26
CA ALA A 247 -12.51 -1.78 6.10
C ALA A 247 -13.70 -0.85 5.82
N GLY A 248 -14.12 -0.71 4.56
CA GLY A 248 -15.31 0.06 4.19
C GLY A 248 -16.62 -0.50 4.76
N ASN A 249 -16.76 -1.82 4.82
CA ASN A 249 -17.92 -2.46 5.45
C ASN A 249 -17.87 -2.32 6.97
N THR A 250 -16.70 -2.42 7.57
CA THR A 250 -16.51 -2.24 9.03
C THR A 250 -16.86 -0.82 9.45
N ILE A 251 -16.42 0.20 8.71
CA ILE A 251 -16.82 1.61 8.91
C ILE A 251 -18.34 1.74 8.80
N ARG A 252 -18.94 1.18 7.75
CA ARG A 252 -20.38 1.24 7.52
C ARG A 252 -21.17 0.62 8.67
N ARG A 253 -20.72 -0.51 9.21
CA ARG A 253 -21.33 -1.18 10.36
C ARG A 253 -21.28 -0.29 11.60
N PHE A 254 -20.16 0.37 11.86
CA PHE A 254 -20.02 1.35 12.94
C PHE A 254 -21.02 2.51 12.77
N VAL A 255 -21.10 3.09 11.59
CA VAL A 255 -22.04 4.20 11.27
C VAL A 255 -23.49 3.77 11.46
N MET A 256 -23.84 2.55 11.04
CA MET A 256 -25.22 2.04 11.19
C MET A 256 -25.56 1.75 12.66
N LYS A 257 -24.63 1.27 13.47
CA LYS A 257 -24.82 1.10 14.90
C LYS A 257 -25.09 2.47 15.58
N ARG A 258 -24.28 3.48 15.25
CA ARG A 258 -24.50 4.85 15.74
C ARG A 258 -25.83 5.44 15.26
N ALA A 259 -26.23 5.16 14.00
CA ALA A 259 -27.54 5.55 13.50
C ALA A 259 -28.69 4.98 14.35
N GLN A 260 -28.58 3.72 14.72
CA GLN A 260 -29.53 3.04 15.58
C GLN A 260 -29.63 3.74 16.96
N GLU A 261 -28.49 4.08 17.56
CA GLU A 261 -28.43 4.78 18.86
C GLU A 261 -29.10 6.15 18.79
N LEU A 262 -28.84 6.95 17.76
CA LEU A 262 -29.44 8.25 17.53
C LEU A 262 -30.96 8.17 17.33
N LEU A 263 -31.44 7.23 16.53
CA LEU A 263 -32.85 7.02 16.29
C LEU A 263 -33.59 6.61 17.58
N ILE A 264 -32.97 5.75 18.41
CA ILE A 264 -33.54 5.31 19.69
C ILE A 264 -33.58 6.45 20.71
N SER A 265 -32.58 7.34 20.70
CA SER A 265 -32.56 8.52 21.57
C SER A 265 -33.53 9.64 21.15
N GLY A 266 -34.31 9.40 20.06
CA GLY A 266 -35.41 10.31 19.66
C GLY A 266 -35.05 11.28 18.54
N HIS A 267 -33.87 11.16 17.90
CA HIS A 267 -33.54 11.95 16.73
C HIS A 267 -34.44 11.61 15.55
N SER A 268 -34.84 12.60 14.79
CA SER A 268 -35.54 12.39 13.53
C SER A 268 -34.61 11.74 12.49
N ILE A 269 -35.19 11.16 11.45
CA ILE A 269 -34.43 10.56 10.36
C ILE A 269 -33.51 11.59 9.70
N SER A 270 -33.96 12.82 9.54
CA SER A 270 -33.16 13.91 8.97
C SER A 270 -31.99 14.30 9.87
N GLN A 271 -32.26 14.50 11.18
CA GLN A 271 -31.22 14.81 12.16
C GLN A 271 -30.18 13.68 12.25
N THR A 272 -30.64 12.42 12.25
CA THR A 272 -29.71 11.27 12.25
C THR A 272 -28.83 11.24 11.01
N ALA A 273 -29.41 11.51 9.84
CA ALA A 273 -28.64 11.57 8.58
C ALA A 273 -27.59 12.69 8.64
N ASP A 274 -27.97 13.87 9.12
CA ASP A 274 -27.08 15.03 9.26
C ASP A 274 -25.93 14.73 10.24
N GLU A 275 -26.22 14.20 11.44
CA GLU A 275 -25.22 13.85 12.46
C GLU A 275 -24.29 12.69 12.06
N LEU A 276 -24.63 11.96 11.04
CA LEU A 276 -23.78 10.92 10.47
C LEU A 276 -22.99 11.38 9.23
N GLY A 277 -23.23 12.63 8.77
CA GLY A 277 -22.51 13.19 7.63
C GLY A 277 -23.06 12.74 6.27
N PHE A 278 -24.35 12.44 6.19
CA PHE A 278 -25.00 12.18 4.89
C PHE A 278 -25.50 13.50 4.29
N ASP A 279 -25.12 13.77 3.04
CA ASP A 279 -25.61 14.95 2.30
C ASP A 279 -27.12 14.95 2.13
N TYR A 280 -27.74 13.76 2.04
CA TYR A 280 -29.17 13.60 1.84
C TYR A 280 -29.75 12.49 2.73
N PRO A 281 -30.86 12.74 3.45
CA PRO A 281 -31.53 11.72 4.28
C PRO A 281 -31.97 10.46 3.52
N GLN A 282 -32.16 10.58 2.20
CA GLN A 282 -32.53 9.46 1.34
C GLN A 282 -31.37 8.44 1.20
N HIS A 283 -30.13 8.92 1.16
CA HIS A 283 -28.95 8.05 1.11
C HIS A 283 -28.79 7.29 2.42
N PHE A 284 -28.98 7.95 3.55
CA PHE A 284 -29.04 7.33 4.86
C PHE A 284 -30.13 6.25 4.91
N THR A 285 -31.37 6.59 4.56
CA THR A 285 -32.51 5.66 4.57
C THR A 285 -32.24 4.40 3.77
N ARG A 286 -31.65 4.53 2.57
CA ARG A 286 -31.28 3.42 1.71
C ARG A 286 -30.18 2.55 2.33
N MET A 287 -29.16 3.17 2.90
CA MET A 287 -28.06 2.46 3.57
C MET A 287 -28.56 1.72 4.81
N PHE A 288 -29.38 2.36 5.63
CA PHE A 288 -29.99 1.76 6.81
C PHE A 288 -30.87 0.55 6.45
N LYS A 289 -31.74 0.70 5.43
CA LYS A 289 -32.58 -0.40 4.95
C LYS A 289 -31.76 -1.57 4.41
N ARG A 290 -30.65 -1.28 3.70
CA ARG A 290 -29.74 -2.31 3.20
C ARG A 290 -29.05 -3.07 4.34
N HIS A 291 -28.77 -2.39 5.46
CA HIS A 291 -28.07 -2.97 6.60
C HIS A 291 -29.00 -3.75 7.53
N TYR A 292 -30.16 -3.20 7.85
CA TYR A 292 -31.11 -3.79 8.82
C TYR A 292 -32.32 -4.49 8.20
N GLY A 293 -32.48 -4.44 6.88
CA GLY A 293 -33.64 -4.99 6.17
C GLY A 293 -34.91 -4.13 6.25
N LEU A 294 -34.97 -3.14 7.14
CA LEU A 294 -36.11 -2.26 7.42
C LEU A 294 -35.73 -0.80 7.19
N SER A 295 -36.71 0.03 6.78
CA SER A 295 -36.50 1.48 6.79
C SER A 295 -36.32 1.99 8.23
N PRO A 296 -35.68 3.15 8.46
CA PRO A 296 -35.59 3.76 9.79
C PRO A 296 -36.96 3.94 10.46
N SER A 297 -37.97 4.33 9.67
CA SER A 297 -39.34 4.51 10.17
C SER A 297 -39.99 3.19 10.62
N ASP A 298 -39.82 2.13 9.83
CA ASP A 298 -40.38 0.81 10.15
C ASP A 298 -39.65 0.19 11.33
N TYR A 299 -38.34 0.38 11.40
CA TYR A 299 -37.51 -0.04 12.51
C TYR A 299 -37.99 0.58 13.84
N LEU A 300 -38.26 1.90 13.88
CA LEU A 300 -38.78 2.58 15.05
C LEU A 300 -40.21 2.14 15.43
N LYS A 301 -41.07 1.86 14.44
CA LYS A 301 -42.43 1.33 14.69
C LYS A 301 -42.39 -0.05 15.35
N GLN A 302 -41.57 -0.94 14.82
CA GLN A 302 -41.44 -2.31 15.33
C GLN A 302 -40.96 -2.33 16.79
N ARG A 303 -40.07 -1.40 17.17
CA ARG A 303 -39.55 -1.29 18.53
C ARG A 303 -40.54 -0.69 19.56
N LYS A 304 -41.48 0.14 19.10
CA LYS A 304 -42.54 0.69 19.98
C LYS A 304 -43.59 -0.34 20.35
N HIS A 305 -43.62 -1.49 19.68
CA HIS A 305 -44.55 -2.59 19.90
C HIS A 305 -43.90 -3.80 20.60
N GLN A 306 -42.64 -3.71 20.97
CA GLN A 306 -41.95 -4.63 21.88
C GLN A 306 -41.75 -4.00 23.27
#